data_5cc4051700a0834dca5dbfa9d6f3ab42
#
_entry.id   5cc4051700a0834dca5dbfa9d6f3ab42
#
_cell.length_a   1.000
_cell.length_b   1.000
_cell.length_c   1.000
_cell.angle_alpha   90.00
_cell.angle_beta   90.00
_cell.angle_gamma   90.00
#
_symmetry.space_group_name_H-M   'P 1'
#
loop_
_entity.id
_entity.type
_entity.pdbx_description
1 polymer ?
#
loop_
_entity_poly.entity_id
_entity_poly.type
_entity_poly.pdbx_seq_one_letter_code
_entity_poly.pdbx_strand_id
1 'polypeptide(L)'
;MAKTKTGIFSGSFNPIHIGHLALANYLCEFEGLDEVWFMVTPHNPFKNQADLWPDELRLQLVQLAIEGYPRFRVSDFEFHLPRPSYTIHTLNRLKQEYPEREFQLIIGSDNWMVFDRWFESERIVSENKILVYPRPGFSVDKSQLPPNVHVADSPIFEISSTFIREALATGKDIRYFLHPAVYKRIIQQTDSIDSSHSCQIGRAHV
;
A
#
# COMPACT_ATOMS: atom_id res chain seq x y z
N MET A 1 17.88 -4.19 -24.27
CA MET A 1 16.84 -3.16 -23.99
C MET A 1 16.96 -2.72 -22.56
N ALA A 2 16.66 -1.46 -22.24
CA ALA A 2 16.60 -1.01 -20.84
C ALA A 2 15.45 -1.73 -20.13
N LYS A 3 15.65 -2.10 -18.85
CA LYS A 3 14.59 -2.71 -18.03
C LYS A 3 13.58 -1.67 -17.60
N THR A 4 12.30 -2.06 -17.49
CA THR A 4 11.25 -1.22 -16.92
C THR A 4 11.48 -1.02 -15.42
N LYS A 5 11.62 0.22 -14.99
CA LYS A 5 11.81 0.57 -13.58
C LYS A 5 10.47 0.51 -12.84
N THR A 6 10.30 -0.53 -12.05
CA THR A 6 9.04 -0.83 -11.36
C THR A 6 9.19 -0.60 -9.86
N GLY A 7 8.46 0.36 -9.32
CA GLY A 7 8.38 0.58 -7.88
C GLY A 7 7.45 -0.43 -7.21
N ILE A 8 7.91 -1.12 -6.16
CA ILE A 8 7.09 -2.01 -5.34
C ILE A 8 6.64 -1.24 -4.10
N PHE A 9 5.37 -0.86 -4.11
CA PHE A 9 4.73 -0.16 -3.01
C PHE A 9 3.87 -1.16 -2.21
N SER A 10 4.51 -1.83 -1.24
CA SER A 10 3.84 -2.81 -0.39
C SER A 10 3.07 -2.14 0.74
N GLY A 11 1.84 -2.58 0.96
CA GLY A 11 1.01 -2.04 2.02
C GLY A 11 -0.26 -2.84 2.28
N SER A 12 -0.83 -2.65 3.48
CA SER A 12 -2.15 -3.22 3.79
C SER A 12 -3.27 -2.52 3.01
N PHE A 13 -3.11 -1.23 2.65
CA PHE A 13 -4.12 -0.41 1.96
C PHE A 13 -5.51 -0.61 2.57
N ASN A 14 -5.66 -0.26 3.84
CA ASN A 14 -6.83 -0.58 4.66
C ASN A 14 -7.63 0.66 5.13
N PRO A 15 -8.30 1.40 4.22
CA PRO A 15 -8.25 1.29 2.76
C PRO A 15 -7.13 2.11 2.11
N ILE A 16 -6.99 1.95 0.79
CA ILE A 16 -6.24 2.88 -0.04
C ILE A 16 -6.88 4.27 0.00
N HIS A 17 -6.07 5.34 -0.05
CA HIS A 17 -6.54 6.72 0.01
C HIS A 17 -5.72 7.64 -0.89
N ILE A 18 -6.16 8.90 -1.06
CA ILE A 18 -5.51 9.85 -1.99
C ILE A 18 -4.04 10.09 -1.65
N GLY A 19 -3.61 10.01 -0.40
CA GLY A 19 -2.20 10.13 -0.01
C GLY A 19 -1.32 9.04 -0.64
N HIS A 20 -1.79 7.80 -0.71
CA HIS A 20 -1.07 6.72 -1.41
C HIS A 20 -0.98 6.98 -2.91
N LEU A 21 -2.09 7.42 -3.53
CA LEU A 21 -2.15 7.68 -4.97
C LEU A 21 -1.27 8.86 -5.37
N ALA A 22 -1.33 9.96 -4.64
CA ALA A 22 -0.54 11.14 -4.88
C ALA A 22 0.96 10.87 -4.74
N LEU A 23 1.36 10.11 -3.70
CA LEU A 23 2.74 9.68 -3.53
C LEU A 23 3.19 8.82 -4.71
N ALA A 24 2.46 7.76 -5.06
CA ALA A 24 2.82 6.88 -6.16
C ALA A 24 2.92 7.63 -7.49
N ASN A 25 2.01 8.58 -7.74
CA ASN A 25 2.06 9.45 -8.92
C ASN A 25 3.34 10.31 -8.92
N TYR A 26 3.66 10.93 -7.77
CA TYR A 26 4.91 11.69 -7.64
C TYR A 26 6.13 10.83 -7.98
N LEU A 27 6.21 9.61 -7.46
CA LEU A 27 7.35 8.72 -7.71
C LEU A 27 7.49 8.34 -9.19
N CYS A 28 6.36 8.19 -9.91
CA CYS A 28 6.39 7.98 -11.36
C CYS A 28 6.86 9.22 -12.13
N GLU A 29 6.38 10.40 -11.76
CA GLU A 29 6.61 11.62 -12.55
C GLU A 29 7.95 12.30 -12.23
N PHE A 30 8.44 12.20 -10.98
CA PHE A 30 9.59 12.97 -10.51
C PHE A 30 10.79 12.12 -10.08
N GLU A 31 10.59 10.85 -9.72
CA GLU A 31 11.66 9.94 -9.25
C GLU A 31 12.08 8.91 -10.31
N GLY A 32 11.54 9.05 -11.52
CA GLY A 32 11.96 8.27 -12.69
C GLY A 32 11.56 6.81 -12.67
N LEU A 33 10.51 6.44 -11.94
CA LEU A 33 9.86 5.14 -12.07
C LEU A 33 9.01 5.10 -13.34
N ASP A 34 9.06 4.02 -14.10
CA ASP A 34 8.19 3.81 -15.24
C ASP A 34 6.78 3.40 -14.80
N GLU A 35 6.68 2.66 -13.70
CA GLU A 35 5.41 2.21 -13.12
C GLU A 35 5.54 1.96 -11.61
N VAL A 36 4.39 1.93 -10.91
CA VAL A 36 4.27 1.52 -9.50
C VAL A 36 3.28 0.36 -9.38
N TRP A 37 3.73 -0.71 -8.72
CA TRP A 37 2.88 -1.84 -8.34
C TRP A 37 2.45 -1.68 -6.89
N PHE A 38 1.15 -1.49 -6.67
CA PHE A 38 0.54 -1.55 -5.36
C PHE A 38 0.44 -3.02 -4.93
N MET A 39 1.38 -3.46 -4.14
CA MET A 39 1.46 -4.82 -3.61
C MET A 39 0.59 -4.91 -2.35
N VAL A 40 -0.59 -5.52 -2.47
CA VAL A 40 -1.48 -5.68 -1.31
C VAL A 40 -0.94 -6.80 -0.42
N THR A 41 -0.57 -6.44 0.82
CA THR A 41 -0.02 -7.41 1.78
C THR A 41 -1.18 -8.11 2.50
N PRO A 42 -1.28 -9.45 2.45
CA PRO A 42 -2.35 -10.19 3.10
C PRO A 42 -2.25 -10.11 4.63
N HIS A 43 -1.04 -10.09 5.14
CA HIS A 43 -0.75 -10.01 6.57
C HIS A 43 0.54 -9.24 6.81
N ASN A 44 0.44 -8.15 7.56
CA ASN A 44 1.63 -7.48 8.09
C ASN A 44 1.86 -7.99 9.52
N PRO A 45 2.99 -8.67 9.82
CA PRO A 45 3.27 -9.22 11.15
C PRO A 45 3.32 -8.16 12.26
N PHE A 46 3.46 -6.87 11.89
CA PHE A 46 3.49 -5.74 12.82
C PHE A 46 2.11 -5.08 13.04
N LYS A 47 1.04 -5.60 12.40
CA LYS A 47 -0.32 -5.05 12.55
C LYS A 47 -1.27 -6.06 13.19
N ASN A 48 -2.19 -5.54 14.02
CA ASN A 48 -3.25 -6.36 14.59
C ASN A 48 -4.21 -6.83 13.48
N GLN A 49 -4.40 -8.15 13.37
CA GLN A 49 -5.26 -8.75 12.34
C GLN A 49 -6.73 -8.34 12.50
N ALA A 50 -7.18 -8.08 13.73
CA ALA A 50 -8.58 -7.76 14.01
C ALA A 50 -9.09 -6.50 13.30
N ASP A 51 -8.18 -5.58 12.92
CA ASP A 51 -8.52 -4.29 12.30
C ASP A 51 -8.41 -4.30 10.77
N LEU A 52 -7.97 -5.41 10.18
CA LEU A 52 -7.82 -5.49 8.73
C LEU A 52 -9.14 -5.90 8.04
N TRP A 53 -9.52 -5.12 7.04
CA TRP A 53 -10.58 -5.52 6.12
C TRP A 53 -10.13 -6.74 5.30
N PRO A 54 -11.09 -7.56 4.80
CA PRO A 54 -10.77 -8.74 4.01
C PRO A 54 -9.79 -8.43 2.88
N ASP A 55 -8.83 -9.33 2.67
CA ASP A 55 -7.76 -9.17 1.67
C ASP A 55 -8.30 -8.85 0.28
N GLU A 56 -9.34 -9.58 -0.16
CA GLU A 56 -10.00 -9.38 -1.45
C GLU A 56 -10.68 -8.02 -1.59
N LEU A 57 -11.29 -7.52 -0.50
CA LEU A 57 -11.88 -6.19 -0.50
C LEU A 57 -10.79 -5.12 -0.67
N ARG A 58 -9.67 -5.23 0.06
CA ARG A 58 -8.57 -4.28 -0.04
C ARG A 58 -7.96 -4.29 -1.43
N LEU A 59 -7.79 -5.47 -2.03
CA LEU A 59 -7.35 -5.65 -3.41
C LEU A 59 -8.31 -4.96 -4.39
N GLN A 60 -9.61 -5.20 -4.25
CA GLN A 60 -10.65 -4.56 -5.08
C GLN A 60 -10.63 -3.04 -4.96
N LEU A 61 -10.48 -2.51 -3.74
CA LEU A 61 -10.42 -1.05 -3.52
C LEU A 61 -9.18 -0.43 -4.18
N VAL A 62 -8.03 -1.10 -4.13
CA VAL A 62 -6.83 -0.65 -4.85
C VAL A 62 -7.07 -0.67 -6.36
N GLN A 63 -7.65 -1.74 -6.90
CA GLN A 63 -7.99 -1.84 -8.31
C GLN A 63 -8.87 -0.66 -8.78
N LEU A 64 -9.94 -0.36 -8.04
CA LEU A 64 -10.83 0.77 -8.32
C LEU A 64 -10.13 2.13 -8.24
N ALA A 65 -9.18 2.27 -7.31
CA ALA A 65 -8.47 3.52 -7.10
C ALA A 65 -7.49 3.88 -8.21
N ILE A 66 -6.92 2.88 -8.88
CA ILE A 66 -5.87 3.06 -9.89
C ILE A 66 -6.39 2.97 -11.32
N GLU A 67 -7.66 2.67 -11.49
CA GLU A 67 -8.28 2.57 -12.81
C GLU A 67 -8.09 3.87 -13.62
N GLY A 68 -7.67 3.72 -14.88
CA GLY A 68 -7.45 4.86 -15.78
C GLY A 68 -6.05 5.48 -15.75
N TYR A 69 -5.15 5.07 -14.82
CA TYR A 69 -3.75 5.53 -14.85
C TYR A 69 -2.81 4.38 -15.28
N PRO A 70 -2.24 4.40 -16.48
CA PRO A 70 -1.56 3.24 -17.09
C PRO A 70 -0.25 2.85 -16.41
N ARG A 71 0.33 3.73 -15.58
CA ARG A 71 1.57 3.47 -14.84
C ARG A 71 1.35 2.85 -13.46
N PHE A 72 0.09 2.60 -13.06
CA PHE A 72 -0.23 1.92 -11.82
C PHE A 72 -0.73 0.50 -12.09
N ARG A 73 -0.30 -0.44 -11.26
CA ARG A 73 -0.78 -1.81 -11.23
C ARG A 73 -1.10 -2.23 -9.81
N VAL A 74 -2.12 -3.02 -9.63
CA VAL A 74 -2.37 -3.73 -8.38
C VAL A 74 -1.80 -5.14 -8.49
N SER A 75 -1.27 -5.67 -7.38
CA SER A 75 -0.73 -7.01 -7.33
C SER A 75 -1.15 -7.73 -6.04
N ASP A 76 -1.65 -8.93 -6.20
CA ASP A 76 -1.95 -9.93 -5.16
C ASP A 76 -0.80 -10.93 -4.98
N PHE A 77 0.36 -10.64 -5.52
CA PHE A 77 1.51 -11.55 -5.59
C PHE A 77 1.87 -12.16 -4.23
N GLU A 78 1.82 -11.36 -3.16
CA GLU A 78 2.10 -11.86 -1.81
C GLU A 78 1.02 -12.81 -1.26
N PHE A 79 -0.20 -12.85 -1.85
CA PHE A 79 -1.23 -13.81 -1.45
C PHE A 79 -0.84 -15.24 -1.77
N HIS A 80 0.03 -15.43 -2.77
CA HIS A 80 0.47 -16.72 -3.29
C HIS A 80 1.85 -17.16 -2.74
N LEU A 81 2.46 -16.34 -1.87
CA LEU A 81 3.74 -16.68 -1.24
C LEU A 81 3.55 -17.42 0.09
N PRO A 82 4.53 -18.25 0.51
CA PRO A 82 4.55 -18.85 1.83
C PRO A 82 4.50 -17.79 2.94
N ARG A 83 3.74 -18.04 4.00
CA ARG A 83 3.64 -17.14 5.15
C ARG A 83 4.60 -17.56 6.27
N PRO A 84 5.23 -16.58 6.96
CA PRO A 84 5.18 -15.13 6.74
C PRO A 84 5.93 -14.73 5.46
N SER A 85 5.33 -13.81 4.67
CA SER A 85 5.98 -13.25 3.49
C SER A 85 6.97 -12.17 3.91
N TYR A 86 8.26 -12.46 3.79
CA TYR A 86 9.30 -11.48 4.02
C TYR A 86 9.65 -10.75 2.73
N THR A 87 9.93 -9.45 2.82
CA THR A 87 10.23 -8.57 1.68
C THR A 87 11.33 -9.12 0.77
N ILE A 88 12.39 -9.69 1.34
CA ILE A 88 13.47 -10.27 0.54
C ILE A 88 12.99 -11.43 -0.34
N HIS A 89 12.09 -12.28 0.17
CA HIS A 89 11.52 -13.39 -0.60
C HIS A 89 10.62 -12.89 -1.73
N THR A 90 9.77 -11.87 -1.45
CA THR A 90 8.93 -11.22 -2.44
C THR A 90 9.77 -10.63 -3.57
N LEU A 91 10.81 -9.84 -3.25
CA LEU A 91 11.68 -9.22 -4.25
C LEU A 91 12.44 -10.24 -5.09
N ASN A 92 12.99 -11.29 -4.46
CA ASN A 92 13.69 -12.34 -5.17
C ASN A 92 12.78 -13.10 -6.14
N ARG A 93 11.55 -13.39 -5.71
CA ARG A 93 10.59 -14.09 -6.55
C ARG A 93 10.13 -13.21 -7.72
N LEU A 94 9.87 -11.93 -7.49
CA LEU A 94 9.55 -10.96 -8.54
C LEU A 94 10.65 -10.87 -9.61
N LYS A 95 11.93 -10.82 -9.19
CA LYS A 95 13.07 -10.78 -10.13
C LYS A 95 13.17 -12.05 -10.99
N GLN A 96 12.78 -13.21 -10.43
CA GLN A 96 12.76 -14.46 -11.17
C GLN A 96 11.62 -14.51 -12.18
N GLU A 97 10.42 -14.03 -11.80
CA GLU A 97 9.24 -14.10 -12.65
C GLU A 97 9.17 -12.99 -13.71
N TYR A 98 9.82 -11.83 -13.43
CA TYR A 98 9.81 -10.66 -14.31
C TYR A 98 11.24 -10.16 -14.58
N PRO A 99 12.09 -10.93 -15.27
CA PRO A 99 13.51 -10.60 -15.49
C PRO A 99 13.71 -9.32 -16.33
N GLU A 100 12.69 -8.89 -17.08
CA GLU A 100 12.68 -7.67 -17.88
C GLU A 100 12.49 -6.39 -17.06
N ARG A 101 12.23 -6.52 -15.73
CA ARG A 101 11.98 -5.40 -14.82
C ARG A 101 13.15 -5.14 -13.89
N GLU A 102 13.32 -3.88 -13.52
CA GLU A 102 14.18 -3.43 -12.44
C GLU A 102 13.30 -2.99 -11.28
N PHE A 103 13.20 -3.84 -10.25
CA PHE A 103 12.38 -3.54 -9.09
C PHE A 103 13.08 -2.62 -8.11
N GLN A 104 12.35 -1.62 -7.61
CA GLN A 104 12.76 -0.72 -6.53
C GLN A 104 11.75 -0.81 -5.39
N LEU A 105 12.23 -1.09 -4.18
CA LEU A 105 11.38 -1.15 -2.99
C LEU A 105 11.02 0.26 -2.54
N ILE A 106 9.72 0.55 -2.39
CA ILE A 106 9.22 1.84 -1.88
C ILE A 106 8.82 1.67 -0.42
N ILE A 107 9.44 2.43 0.48
CA ILE A 107 9.11 2.43 1.92
C ILE A 107 9.07 3.85 2.48
N GLY A 108 8.28 4.04 3.56
CA GLY A 108 8.29 5.29 4.30
C GLY A 108 9.52 5.44 5.19
N SER A 109 9.89 6.68 5.51
CA SER A 109 11.00 6.95 6.42
C SER A 109 10.79 6.39 7.82
N ASP A 110 9.54 6.20 8.26
CA ASP A 110 9.18 5.48 9.48
C ASP A 110 9.64 4.01 9.46
N ASN A 111 9.47 3.33 8.32
CA ASN A 111 9.96 1.96 8.13
C ASN A 111 11.48 1.92 7.98
N TRP A 112 12.07 2.92 7.31
CA TRP A 112 13.52 3.01 7.19
C TRP A 112 14.22 3.12 8.54
N MET A 113 13.66 3.87 9.50
CA MET A 113 14.21 4.04 10.85
C MET A 113 14.28 2.74 11.67
N VAL A 114 13.52 1.71 11.29
CA VAL A 114 13.51 0.39 11.93
C VAL A 114 13.88 -0.73 10.96
N PHE A 115 14.48 -0.38 9.83
CA PHE A 115 14.75 -1.30 8.72
C PHE A 115 15.76 -2.40 9.09
N ASP A 116 16.66 -2.12 10.00
CA ASP A 116 17.62 -3.06 10.58
C ASP A 116 16.95 -4.28 11.24
N ARG A 117 15.67 -4.15 11.65
CA ARG A 117 14.87 -5.22 12.25
C ARG A 117 14.18 -6.11 11.22
N TRP A 118 14.25 -5.75 9.94
CA TRP A 118 13.64 -6.54 8.90
C TRP A 118 14.47 -7.81 8.64
N PHE A 119 13.77 -8.89 8.32
CA PHE A 119 14.43 -10.15 7.99
C PHE A 119 15.38 -9.97 6.79
N GLU A 120 16.65 -10.30 6.99
CA GLU A 120 17.73 -10.15 6.01
C GLU A 120 17.85 -8.71 5.45
N SER A 121 17.70 -7.69 6.30
CA SER A 121 17.76 -6.27 5.91
C SER A 121 19.03 -5.89 5.15
N GLU A 122 20.20 -6.41 5.56
CA GLU A 122 21.48 -6.18 4.87
C GLU A 122 21.45 -6.69 3.42
N ARG A 123 20.84 -7.85 3.20
CA ARG A 123 20.65 -8.39 1.84
C ARG A 123 19.66 -7.57 1.03
N ILE A 124 18.59 -7.10 1.65
CA ILE A 124 17.63 -6.23 0.94
C ILE A 124 18.37 -4.99 0.44
N VAL A 125 19.17 -4.34 1.28
CA VAL A 125 19.93 -3.14 0.91
C VAL A 125 20.99 -3.44 -0.17
N SER A 126 21.76 -4.53 -0.02
CA SER A 126 22.85 -4.84 -0.96
C SER A 126 22.37 -5.29 -2.33
N GLU A 127 21.23 -5.97 -2.40
CA GLU A 127 20.71 -6.60 -3.61
C GLU A 127 19.63 -5.79 -4.34
N ASN A 128 19.11 -4.71 -3.73
CA ASN A 128 17.96 -3.98 -4.27
C ASN A 128 18.15 -2.45 -4.19
N LYS A 129 17.51 -1.73 -5.10
CA LYS A 129 17.30 -0.30 -4.97
C LYS A 129 16.14 -0.03 -4.03
N ILE A 130 16.30 0.96 -3.15
CA ILE A 130 15.28 1.36 -2.17
C ILE A 130 14.99 2.84 -2.35
N LEU A 131 13.71 3.17 -2.47
CA LEU A 131 13.20 4.53 -2.55
C LEU A 131 12.44 4.84 -1.27
N VAL A 132 12.99 5.73 -0.45
CA VAL A 132 12.42 6.13 0.83
C VAL A 132 11.64 7.41 0.65
N TYR A 133 10.34 7.41 0.97
CA TYR A 133 9.54 8.64 0.96
C TYR A 133 9.40 9.23 2.37
N PRO A 134 9.34 10.56 2.49
CA PRO A 134 9.27 11.23 3.79
C PRO A 134 7.95 10.97 4.51
N ARG A 135 8.03 10.79 5.83
CA ARG A 135 6.88 10.68 6.75
C ARG A 135 7.02 11.70 7.87
N PRO A 136 5.92 12.28 8.37
CA PRO A 136 5.96 13.22 9.49
C PRO A 136 6.67 12.63 10.70
N GLY A 137 7.60 13.38 11.29
CA GLY A 137 8.33 12.99 12.49
C GLY A 137 9.51 12.02 12.27
N PHE A 138 9.77 11.58 11.02
CA PHE A 138 10.86 10.65 10.70
C PHE A 138 11.82 11.27 9.68
N SER A 139 12.88 11.89 10.19
CA SER A 139 13.93 12.50 9.38
C SER A 139 15.01 11.48 9.05
N VAL A 140 15.42 11.42 7.78
CA VAL A 140 16.49 10.54 7.29
C VAL A 140 17.72 11.37 6.99
N ASP A 141 18.87 11.02 7.58
CA ASP A 141 20.16 11.63 7.25
C ASP A 141 20.66 11.09 5.90
N LYS A 142 20.50 11.91 4.86
CA LYS A 142 20.91 11.54 3.49
C LYS A 142 22.43 11.29 3.36
N SER A 143 23.25 11.81 4.28
CA SER A 143 24.71 11.63 4.24
C SER A 143 25.18 10.24 4.66
N GLN A 144 24.34 9.49 5.37
CA GLN A 144 24.63 8.16 5.93
C GLN A 144 23.99 7.02 5.12
N LEU A 145 23.35 7.35 3.98
CA LEU A 145 22.63 6.35 3.21
C LEU A 145 23.57 5.44 2.39
N PRO A 146 23.27 4.14 2.33
CA PRO A 146 23.90 3.23 1.37
C PRO A 146 23.66 3.71 -0.08
N PRO A 147 24.57 3.41 -1.01
CA PRO A 147 24.49 3.91 -2.40
C PRO A 147 23.24 3.45 -3.17
N ASN A 148 22.59 2.36 -2.72
CA ASN A 148 21.38 1.81 -3.33
C ASN A 148 20.10 2.42 -2.73
N VAL A 149 20.21 3.33 -1.76
CA VAL A 149 19.07 3.93 -1.06
C VAL A 149 18.97 5.41 -1.43
N HIS A 150 17.81 5.80 -1.93
CA HIS A 150 17.49 7.18 -2.29
C HIS A 150 16.30 7.68 -1.47
N VAL A 151 16.37 8.93 -1.00
CA VAL A 151 15.22 9.59 -0.35
C VAL A 151 14.57 10.54 -1.33
N ALA A 152 13.32 10.24 -1.66
CA ALA A 152 12.48 11.08 -2.52
C ALA A 152 12.23 12.46 -1.89
N ASP A 153 12.18 13.48 -2.71
CA ASP A 153 11.82 14.85 -2.28
C ASP A 153 10.30 15.09 -2.40
N SER A 154 9.49 14.02 -2.18
CA SER A 154 8.05 14.10 -2.32
C SER A 154 7.39 14.97 -1.25
N PRO A 155 6.26 15.61 -1.56
CA PRO A 155 5.43 16.24 -0.55
C PRO A 155 5.01 15.24 0.53
N ILE A 156 4.83 15.73 1.75
CA ILE A 156 4.31 14.93 2.86
C ILE A 156 2.79 14.90 2.81
N PHE A 157 2.21 13.70 2.79
CA PHE A 157 0.77 13.49 2.82
C PHE A 157 0.36 12.94 4.18
N GLU A 158 -0.21 13.80 5.03
CA GLU A 158 -0.65 13.45 6.40
C GLU A 158 -2.04 12.80 6.41
N ILE A 159 -2.24 11.78 5.59
CA ILE A 159 -3.47 10.99 5.56
C ILE A 159 -3.13 9.55 5.94
N SER A 160 -3.88 8.97 6.87
CA SER A 160 -3.70 7.58 7.26
C SER A 160 -4.98 6.76 7.07
N SER A 161 -4.80 5.46 6.77
CA SER A 161 -5.93 4.54 6.71
C SER A 161 -6.66 4.41 8.06
N THR A 162 -5.98 4.62 9.19
CA THR A 162 -6.60 4.63 10.52
C THR A 162 -7.56 5.80 10.66
N PHE A 163 -7.13 7.02 10.32
CA PHE A 163 -8.01 8.18 10.27
C PHE A 163 -9.26 7.93 9.41
N ILE A 164 -9.08 7.32 8.23
CA ILE A 164 -10.19 7.00 7.33
C ILE A 164 -11.19 6.05 8.01
N ARG A 165 -10.71 4.96 8.61
CA ARG A 165 -11.59 4.00 9.28
C ARG A 165 -12.34 4.59 10.47
N GLU A 166 -11.66 5.38 11.31
CA GLU A 166 -12.27 6.08 12.46
C GLU A 166 -13.33 7.08 12.01
N ALA A 167 -13.06 7.86 10.96
CA ALA A 167 -14.02 8.79 10.40
C ALA A 167 -15.26 8.07 9.85
N LEU A 168 -15.09 7.00 9.10
CA LEU A 168 -16.19 6.18 8.57
C LEU A 168 -17.02 5.56 9.71
N ALA A 169 -16.36 5.01 10.74
CA ALA A 169 -17.03 4.42 11.90
C ALA A 169 -17.89 5.43 12.69
N THR A 170 -17.53 6.71 12.62
CA THR A 170 -18.29 7.80 13.26
C THR A 170 -19.25 8.52 12.30
N GLY A 171 -19.52 7.97 11.12
CA GLY A 171 -20.47 8.49 10.14
C GLY A 171 -20.03 9.81 9.47
N LYS A 172 -18.73 10.10 9.45
CA LYS A 172 -18.20 11.30 8.79
C LYS A 172 -18.15 11.11 7.27
N ASP A 173 -18.54 12.15 6.55
CA ASP A 173 -18.37 12.19 5.09
C ASP A 173 -16.95 12.61 4.73
N ILE A 174 -16.17 11.64 4.34
CA ILE A 174 -14.74 11.79 4.02
C ILE A 174 -14.43 11.55 2.53
N ARG A 175 -15.43 11.81 1.66
CA ARG A 175 -15.32 11.52 0.21
C ARG A 175 -14.09 12.10 -0.48
N TYR A 176 -13.56 13.22 0.00
CA TYR A 176 -12.39 13.87 -0.60
C TYR A 176 -11.04 13.32 -0.13
N PHE A 177 -11.04 12.39 0.81
CA PHE A 177 -9.84 11.66 1.24
C PHE A 177 -9.66 10.34 0.48
N LEU A 178 -10.66 9.97 -0.32
CA LEU A 178 -10.70 8.72 -1.08
C LEU A 178 -10.92 8.99 -2.57
N HIS A 179 -10.45 8.08 -3.41
CA HIS A 179 -10.87 8.08 -4.80
C HIS A 179 -12.39 7.87 -4.88
N PRO A 180 -13.13 8.58 -5.76
CA PRO A 180 -14.59 8.50 -5.80
C PRO A 180 -15.15 7.08 -5.92
N ALA A 181 -14.53 6.22 -6.73
CA ALA A 181 -14.94 4.82 -6.88
C ALA A 181 -14.74 4.01 -5.59
N VAL A 182 -13.65 4.28 -4.85
CA VAL A 182 -13.37 3.65 -3.54
C VAL A 182 -14.41 4.08 -2.51
N TYR A 183 -14.68 5.38 -2.40
CA TYR A 183 -15.70 5.90 -1.49
C TYR A 183 -17.07 5.28 -1.77
N LYS A 184 -17.51 5.30 -3.02
CA LYS A 184 -18.77 4.69 -3.45
C LYS A 184 -18.86 3.22 -3.04
N ARG A 185 -17.79 2.45 -3.28
CA ARG A 185 -17.76 1.02 -2.97
C ARG A 185 -17.85 0.73 -1.47
N ILE A 186 -17.18 1.55 -0.65
CA ILE A 186 -17.22 1.43 0.83
C ILE A 186 -18.63 1.71 1.35
N ILE A 187 -19.26 2.81 0.92
CA ILE A 187 -20.63 3.17 1.40
C ILE A 187 -21.64 2.10 1.00
N GLN A 188 -21.61 1.59 -0.23
CA GLN A 188 -22.50 0.49 -0.66
C GLN A 188 -22.38 -0.76 0.21
N GLN A 189 -21.20 -1.05 0.74
CA GLN A 189 -20.99 -2.19 1.61
C GLN A 189 -21.60 -1.95 3.01
N THR A 190 -21.49 -0.74 3.52
CA THR A 190 -22.08 -0.36 4.81
C THR A 190 -23.60 -0.44 4.75
N ASP A 191 -24.23 0.09 3.71
CA ASP A 191 -25.68 0.07 3.51
C ASP A 191 -26.22 -1.37 3.39
N SER A 192 -25.44 -2.28 2.80
CA SER A 192 -25.83 -3.69 2.65
C SER A 192 -25.84 -4.45 3.99
N ILE A 193 -24.97 -4.08 4.93
CA ILE A 193 -24.90 -4.67 6.27
C ILE A 193 -26.07 -4.18 7.13
N ASP A 194 -26.38 -2.87 7.08
CA ASP A 194 -27.49 -2.29 7.84
C ASP A 194 -28.85 -2.81 7.36
N SER A 195 -29.03 -2.99 6.04
CA SER A 195 -30.26 -3.56 5.49
C SER A 195 -30.46 -5.04 5.84
N SER A 196 -29.41 -5.80 6.03
CA SER A 196 -29.49 -7.20 6.48
C SER A 196 -29.86 -7.34 7.96
N HIS A 197 -29.47 -6.39 8.80
CA HIS A 197 -29.86 -6.37 10.23
C HIS A 197 -31.31 -5.91 10.42
N SER A 198 -31.82 -4.98 9.62
CA SER A 198 -33.22 -4.52 9.69
C SER A 198 -34.21 -5.58 9.22
N CYS A 199 -33.82 -6.51 8.35
CA CYS A 199 -34.69 -7.58 7.87
C CYS A 199 -34.86 -8.73 8.88
N GLN A 200 -33.98 -8.88 9.87
CA GLN A 200 -34.07 -9.91 10.91
C GLN A 200 -34.96 -9.49 12.11
N ILE A 201 -35.19 -8.21 12.31
CA ILE A 201 -36.01 -7.70 13.42
C ILE A 201 -37.53 -7.76 13.08
N GLY A 202 -37.90 -7.89 11.82
CA GLY A 202 -39.30 -7.89 11.35
C GLY A 202 -40.00 -9.24 11.37
N ARG A 203 -39.40 -10.35 11.86
CA ARG A 203 -39.99 -11.70 11.83
C ARG A 203 -40.27 -12.33 13.20
N ALA A 204 -40.32 -11.56 14.25
CA ALA A 204 -40.66 -12.10 15.59
C ALA A 204 -41.88 -11.37 16.19
N HIS A 205 -43.03 -11.38 15.50
CA HIS A 205 -44.35 -11.16 16.07
C HIS A 205 -45.44 -11.53 15.03
N VAL A 206 -45.83 -12.77 14.99
CA VAL A 206 -47.18 -13.26 14.79
C VAL A 206 -47.31 -14.59 15.53
#